data_ce8e5d7b8a103c801b24af0e97d993e4
#
_entry.id   ce8e5d7b8a103c801b24af0e97d993e4
#
_cell.length_a   1.000
_cell.length_b   1.000
_cell.length_c   1.000
_cell.angle_alpha   90.00
_cell.angle_beta   90.00
_cell.angle_gamma   90.00
#
_symmetry.space_group_name_H-M   'P 1'
#
loop_
_entity.id
_entity.type
_entity.pdbx_description
1 polymer ?
#
loop_
_entity_poly.entity_id
_entity_poly.type
_entity_poly.pdbx_seq_one_letter_code
_entity_poly.pdbx_strand_id
1 'polypeptide(L)'
;PRVLAVTACPTGIAHTYMAAEALEAEAAEMHIAIKVETNGADGVKNHLTEQEIENAECIIVAADKAVETARFAGKPVLRVPVSQALKDPEMLLHRALSGTAPLEPEDESVPGMGGNRKAGSAKDGAAATQEFGRKLYTDLMNGVSHMIPFITGGGILIALSYFLDRGNAGAEMFGRGTSLAMLVRTIGNTSFNLMYVVLAGFIAMSVGDLPALVAGMAGGMLAIQGTSLAPQAEWVSSGFWGAMIAGFAAGLVVKLLRTAFKRLPSALVHIK
;
A
#
# COMPACT_ATOMS: atom_id res chain seq x y z
N PRO A 1 23.31 9.21 15.66
CA PRO A 1 23.24 7.74 15.63
C PRO A 1 24.19 7.18 14.60
N ARG A 2 24.71 5.97 14.85
CA ARG A 2 25.66 5.30 13.95
C ARG A 2 24.96 4.62 12.77
N VAL A 3 23.80 4.03 13.05
CA VAL A 3 22.93 3.40 12.05
C VAL A 3 21.60 4.11 12.00
N LEU A 4 21.07 4.35 10.81
CA LEU A 4 19.71 4.82 10.60
C LEU A 4 18.87 3.70 9.99
N ALA A 5 17.59 3.69 10.29
CA ALA A 5 16.68 2.77 9.64
C ALA A 5 15.37 3.46 9.21
N VAL A 6 14.76 2.94 8.16
CA VAL A 6 13.42 3.32 7.72
C VAL A 6 12.59 2.05 7.59
N THR A 7 11.47 1.99 8.30
CA THR A 7 10.54 0.87 8.21
C THR A 7 9.25 1.29 7.54
N ALA A 8 8.76 0.48 6.59
CA ALA A 8 7.53 0.75 5.87
C ALA A 8 6.87 -0.53 5.37
N CYS A 9 5.60 -0.75 5.68
CA CYS A 9 4.83 -1.85 5.10
C CYS A 9 3.63 -1.32 4.31
N PRO A 10 3.00 -2.11 3.43
CA PRO A 10 1.86 -1.67 2.65
C PRO A 10 0.70 -1.16 3.50
N THR A 11 0.38 -1.84 4.60
CA THR A 11 -0.68 -1.44 5.54
C THR A 11 -0.26 -0.30 6.46
N GLY A 12 1.06 -0.08 6.67
CA GLY A 12 1.59 0.96 7.54
C GLY A 12 1.23 0.80 9.02
N ILE A 13 0.80 -0.39 9.47
CA ILE A 13 0.32 -0.62 10.83
C ILE A 13 1.28 -1.54 11.60
N ALA A 14 0.96 -2.83 11.76
CA ALA A 14 1.68 -3.71 12.68
C ALA A 14 3.15 -3.92 12.29
N HIS A 15 3.43 -4.38 11.08
CA HIS A 15 4.78 -4.77 10.68
C HIS A 15 5.77 -3.60 10.66
N THR A 16 5.30 -2.38 10.34
CA THR A 16 6.13 -1.17 10.36
C THR A 16 6.67 -0.90 11.75
N TYR A 17 5.79 -0.91 12.76
CA TYR A 17 6.17 -0.61 14.14
C TYR A 17 6.92 -1.76 14.80
N MET A 18 6.50 -3.01 14.57
CA MET A 18 7.19 -4.19 15.09
C MET A 18 8.63 -4.31 14.55
N ALA A 19 8.86 -4.00 13.27
CA ALA A 19 10.18 -4.00 12.68
C ALA A 19 11.07 -2.88 13.25
N ALA A 20 10.50 -1.71 13.53
CA ALA A 20 11.22 -0.64 14.20
C ALA A 20 11.63 -1.04 15.61
N GLU A 21 10.69 -1.58 16.40
CA GLU A 21 10.93 -2.06 17.75
C GLU A 21 11.98 -3.19 17.80
N ALA A 22 11.91 -4.15 16.87
CA ALA A 22 12.89 -5.22 16.77
C ALA A 22 14.31 -4.71 16.48
N LEU A 23 14.45 -3.75 15.54
CA LEU A 23 15.74 -3.14 15.23
C LEU A 23 16.28 -2.30 16.39
N GLU A 24 15.42 -1.55 17.08
CA GLU A 24 15.82 -0.73 18.24
C GLU A 24 16.22 -1.60 19.44
N ALA A 25 15.47 -2.67 19.72
CA ALA A 25 15.79 -3.62 20.80
C ALA A 25 17.13 -4.31 20.57
N GLU A 26 17.33 -4.85 19.38
CA GLU A 26 18.59 -5.53 19.03
C GLU A 26 19.79 -4.58 19.02
N ALA A 27 19.62 -3.37 18.50
CA ALA A 27 20.66 -2.35 18.51
C ALA A 27 21.05 -1.96 19.96
N ALA A 28 20.07 -1.93 20.87
CA ALA A 28 20.35 -1.67 22.29
C ALA A 28 21.17 -2.81 22.92
N GLU A 29 20.85 -4.07 22.60
CA GLU A 29 21.63 -5.24 23.07
C GLU A 29 23.06 -5.23 22.51
N MET A 30 23.22 -4.83 21.25
CA MET A 30 24.51 -4.68 20.59
C MET A 30 25.25 -3.37 20.96
N HIS A 31 24.69 -2.50 21.78
CA HIS A 31 25.22 -1.18 22.15
C HIS A 31 25.48 -0.27 20.93
N ILE A 32 24.61 -0.37 19.91
CA ILE A 32 24.66 0.44 18.69
C ILE A 32 23.64 1.57 18.79
N ALA A 33 24.09 2.81 18.55
CA ALA A 33 23.18 3.95 18.47
C ALA A 33 22.42 3.91 17.13
N ILE A 34 21.14 3.58 17.18
CA ILE A 34 20.22 3.56 16.04
C ILE A 34 19.13 4.62 16.19
N LYS A 35 18.62 5.13 15.06
CA LYS A 35 17.35 5.87 14.99
C LYS A 35 16.51 5.28 13.88
N VAL A 36 15.26 4.97 14.17
CA VAL A 36 14.33 4.35 13.22
C VAL A 36 13.20 5.30 12.87
N GLU A 37 13.10 5.66 11.59
CA GLU A 37 11.96 6.36 11.01
C GLU A 37 10.89 5.33 10.62
N THR A 38 9.65 5.55 11.06
CA THR A 38 8.52 4.69 10.70
C THR A 38 7.59 5.39 9.73
N ASN A 39 7.36 4.79 8.56
CA ASN A 39 6.40 5.24 7.57
C ASN A 39 5.08 4.44 7.70
N GLY A 40 4.33 4.76 8.76
CA GLY A 40 3.09 4.10 9.13
C GLY A 40 1.84 4.68 8.45
N ALA A 41 0.68 4.15 8.81
CA ALA A 41 -0.64 4.66 8.39
C ALA A 41 -0.91 6.06 8.98
N ASP A 42 -0.36 6.36 10.16
CA ASP A 42 -0.46 7.65 10.84
C ASP A 42 0.54 8.71 10.31
N GLY A 43 1.22 8.40 9.20
CA GLY A 43 2.27 9.24 8.64
C GLY A 43 3.68 8.83 9.05
N VAL A 44 4.62 9.74 8.83
CA VAL A 44 6.04 9.55 9.16
C VAL A 44 6.29 9.97 10.60
N LYS A 45 6.88 9.08 11.41
CA LYS A 45 7.34 9.38 12.76
C LYS A 45 8.86 9.25 12.87
N ASN A 46 9.48 9.96 13.79
CA ASN A 46 10.93 9.99 14.02
C ASN A 46 11.72 10.35 12.76
N HIS A 47 11.26 11.35 12.01
CA HIS A 47 11.88 11.75 10.74
C HIS A 47 13.40 11.90 10.86
N LEU A 48 14.13 11.33 9.89
CA LEU A 48 15.58 11.42 9.80
C LEU A 48 15.96 12.78 9.22
N THR A 49 16.76 13.55 9.97
CA THR A 49 17.27 14.84 9.52
C THR A 49 18.46 14.69 8.59
N GLU A 50 18.74 15.70 7.76
CA GLU A 50 19.91 15.72 6.86
C GLU A 50 21.21 15.52 7.63
N GLN A 51 21.37 16.18 8.79
CA GLN A 51 22.56 16.04 9.64
C GLN A 51 22.74 14.60 10.18
N GLU A 52 21.63 13.93 10.53
CA GLU A 52 21.69 12.54 10.97
C GLU A 52 22.09 11.62 9.81
N ILE A 53 21.55 11.88 8.62
CA ILE A 53 21.88 11.13 7.39
C ILE A 53 23.37 11.33 7.04
N GLU A 54 23.89 12.56 7.11
CA GLU A 54 25.29 12.86 6.85
C GLU A 54 26.24 12.15 7.81
N ASN A 55 25.85 12.01 9.08
CA ASN A 55 26.68 11.39 10.11
C ASN A 55 26.49 9.88 10.24
N ALA A 56 25.56 9.28 9.51
CA ALA A 56 25.31 7.85 9.56
C ALA A 56 26.35 7.05 8.78
N GLU A 57 26.75 5.91 9.33
CA GLU A 57 27.66 4.95 8.69
C GLU A 57 26.90 4.08 7.66
N CYS A 58 25.65 3.72 7.97
CA CYS A 58 24.81 2.94 7.09
C CYS A 58 23.32 3.23 7.35
N ILE A 59 22.49 3.03 6.32
CA ILE A 59 21.03 3.20 6.39
C ILE A 59 20.38 1.88 6.03
N ILE A 60 19.50 1.37 6.89
CA ILE A 60 18.69 0.17 6.64
C ILE A 60 17.30 0.61 6.15
N VAL A 61 16.91 0.21 4.95
CA VAL A 61 15.55 0.42 4.43
C VAL A 61 14.81 -0.91 4.45
N ALA A 62 14.08 -1.17 5.53
CA ALA A 62 13.23 -2.34 5.72
C ALA A 62 11.81 -2.01 5.26
N ALA A 63 11.55 -2.18 3.95
CA ALA A 63 10.32 -1.70 3.36
C ALA A 63 9.76 -2.65 2.29
N ASP A 64 8.43 -2.87 2.34
CA ASP A 64 7.67 -3.60 1.32
C ASP A 64 6.83 -2.65 0.43
N LYS A 65 6.90 -1.34 0.69
CA LYS A 65 6.37 -0.27 -0.16
C LYS A 65 7.49 0.68 -0.59
N ALA A 66 7.24 1.50 -1.61
CA ALA A 66 8.19 2.52 -2.05
C ALA A 66 8.44 3.54 -0.93
N VAL A 67 9.71 3.79 -0.62
CA VAL A 67 10.19 4.81 0.31
C VAL A 67 11.07 5.76 -0.48
N GLU A 68 10.98 7.05 -0.19
CA GLU A 68 11.84 8.05 -0.80
C GLU A 68 13.26 7.89 -0.28
N THR A 69 14.15 7.42 -1.15
CA THR A 69 15.55 7.15 -0.82
C THR A 69 16.53 8.13 -1.47
N ALA A 70 16.04 9.05 -2.32
CA ALA A 70 16.87 10.09 -2.94
C ALA A 70 17.65 10.91 -1.90
N ARG A 71 17.08 11.13 -0.71
CA ARG A 71 17.73 11.81 0.43
C ARG A 71 18.92 11.04 1.03
N PHE A 72 19.13 9.78 0.63
CA PHE A 72 20.22 8.92 1.09
C PHE A 72 21.35 8.81 0.06
N ALA A 73 21.32 9.62 -0.99
CA ALA A 73 22.33 9.63 -2.04
C ALA A 73 23.76 9.69 -1.46
N GLY A 74 24.68 8.88 -2.02
CA GLY A 74 26.05 8.78 -1.55
C GLY A 74 26.27 7.98 -0.25
N LYS A 75 25.20 7.49 0.40
CA LYS A 75 25.30 6.68 1.64
C LYS A 75 25.18 5.18 1.36
N PRO A 76 25.80 4.33 2.19
CA PRO A 76 25.58 2.90 2.14
C PRO A 76 24.14 2.58 2.58
N VAL A 77 23.33 1.99 1.68
CA VAL A 77 21.93 1.65 1.95
C VAL A 77 21.71 0.15 1.82
N LEU A 78 21.26 -0.47 2.89
CA LEU A 78 20.87 -1.88 2.93
C LEU A 78 19.34 -1.99 2.77
N ARG A 79 18.90 -2.41 1.60
CA ARG A 79 17.46 -2.60 1.31
C ARG A 79 17.05 -4.04 1.59
N VAL A 80 16.02 -4.21 2.41
CA VAL A 80 15.46 -5.50 2.80
C VAL A 80 13.94 -5.44 2.91
N PRO A 81 13.22 -6.55 2.77
CA PRO A 81 11.81 -6.60 3.11
C PRO A 81 11.60 -6.43 4.62
N VAL A 82 10.46 -5.86 5.03
CA VAL A 82 10.10 -5.66 6.45
C VAL A 82 10.19 -6.96 7.25
N SER A 83 9.78 -8.07 6.63
CA SER A 83 9.82 -9.40 7.26
C SER A 83 11.22 -9.84 7.69
N GLN A 84 12.27 -9.34 7.05
CA GLN A 84 13.64 -9.68 7.42
C GLN A 84 14.08 -8.91 8.67
N ALA A 85 13.66 -7.66 8.84
CA ALA A 85 13.92 -6.90 10.06
C ALA A 85 13.19 -7.49 11.29
N LEU A 86 12.10 -8.20 11.07
CA LEU A 86 11.37 -8.91 12.14
C LEU A 86 12.01 -10.25 12.51
N LYS A 87 12.59 -10.96 11.52
CA LYS A 87 13.08 -12.33 11.74
C LYS A 87 14.51 -12.37 12.24
N ASP A 88 15.33 -11.44 11.79
CA ASP A 88 16.77 -11.49 12.00
C ASP A 88 17.38 -10.07 12.02
N PRO A 89 17.01 -9.26 13.03
CA PRO A 89 17.51 -7.89 13.16
C PRO A 89 19.02 -7.86 13.46
N GLU A 90 19.55 -8.85 14.19
CA GLU A 90 20.97 -8.99 14.51
C GLU A 90 21.83 -9.07 13.23
N MET A 91 21.47 -9.99 12.33
CA MET A 91 22.17 -10.15 11.07
C MET A 91 22.13 -8.86 10.22
N LEU A 92 21.00 -8.14 10.24
CA LEU A 92 20.89 -6.88 9.49
C LEU A 92 21.80 -5.80 10.04
N LEU A 93 21.89 -5.65 11.36
CA LEU A 93 22.78 -4.70 12.00
C LEU A 93 24.26 -5.05 11.75
N HIS A 94 24.62 -6.32 11.83
CA HIS A 94 25.95 -6.78 11.47
C HIS A 94 26.30 -6.48 10.01
N ARG A 95 25.39 -6.74 9.07
CA ARG A 95 25.57 -6.40 7.65
C ARG A 95 25.68 -4.91 7.41
N ALA A 96 24.87 -4.10 8.10
CA ALA A 96 24.93 -2.65 8.01
C ALA A 96 26.31 -2.10 8.44
N LEU A 97 26.89 -2.67 9.49
CA LEU A 97 28.18 -2.24 10.04
C LEU A 97 29.38 -2.86 9.33
N SER A 98 29.21 -3.95 8.57
CA SER A 98 30.32 -4.63 7.86
C SER A 98 30.82 -3.86 6.63
N GLY A 99 30.23 -2.74 6.27
CA GLY A 99 30.60 -1.94 5.09
C GLY A 99 30.26 -2.59 3.75
N THR A 100 29.46 -3.67 3.74
CA THR A 100 29.07 -4.39 2.51
C THR A 100 27.80 -3.86 1.85
N ALA A 101 27.17 -2.84 2.45
CA ALA A 101 25.97 -2.21 1.89
C ALA A 101 26.33 -1.41 0.61
N PRO A 102 25.55 -1.53 -0.48
CA PRO A 102 25.78 -0.76 -1.69
C PRO A 102 25.57 0.73 -1.43
N LEU A 103 26.37 1.59 -2.09
CA LEU A 103 26.16 3.04 -2.07
C LEU A 103 24.91 3.39 -2.87
N GLU A 104 24.07 4.28 -2.33
CA GLU A 104 22.92 4.82 -3.05
C GLU A 104 23.46 5.79 -4.12
N PRO A 105 23.01 5.72 -5.39
CA PRO A 105 23.48 6.58 -6.45
C PRO A 105 23.10 8.06 -6.20
N GLU A 106 24.01 8.97 -6.53
CA GLU A 106 23.84 10.43 -6.35
C GLU A 106 22.88 11.06 -7.36
N ASP A 107 22.45 10.34 -8.39
CA ASP A 107 21.67 10.92 -9.49
C ASP A 107 20.43 10.10 -9.85
N GLU A 108 19.38 10.87 -10.17
CA GLU A 108 18.10 10.54 -10.77
C GLU A 108 16.96 10.01 -9.88
N SER A 109 15.90 10.83 -9.93
CA SER A 109 14.49 10.48 -9.82
C SER A 109 14.22 8.99 -10.06
N VAL A 110 14.16 8.20 -8.98
CA VAL A 110 13.90 6.77 -9.06
C VAL A 110 12.44 6.53 -9.39
N PRO A 111 12.12 5.97 -10.55
CA PRO A 111 10.87 5.24 -10.73
C PRO A 111 10.94 4.02 -9.81
N GLY A 112 9.87 3.80 -9.05
CA GLY A 112 9.80 2.75 -8.05
C GLY A 112 10.35 1.40 -8.48
N MET A 113 11.10 0.80 -7.60
CA MET A 113 11.61 -0.56 -7.53
C MET A 113 11.55 -1.39 -8.83
N GLY A 114 12.57 -1.22 -9.65
CA GLY A 114 12.89 -2.14 -10.73
C GLY A 114 14.40 -2.32 -10.79
N GLY A 115 14.93 -3.18 -9.91
CA GLY A 115 16.34 -3.57 -9.97
C GLY A 115 16.62 -4.35 -11.24
N ASN A 116 17.05 -3.67 -12.31
CA ASN A 116 17.55 -4.32 -13.50
C ASN A 116 19.06 -4.62 -13.34
N ARG A 117 19.38 -5.77 -12.77
CA ARG A 117 20.70 -6.36 -12.97
C ARG A 117 20.70 -7.08 -14.31
N LYS A 118 21.31 -6.45 -15.32
CA LYS A 118 21.79 -7.17 -16.50
C LYS A 118 22.86 -8.17 -16.06
N ALA A 119 22.48 -9.44 -15.96
CA ALA A 119 23.39 -10.56 -16.05
C ALA A 119 22.75 -11.56 -17.00
N GLY A 120 23.45 -11.86 -18.07
CA GLY A 120 22.93 -12.56 -19.24
C GLY A 120 22.55 -14.01 -19.00
N SER A 121 21.69 -14.45 -19.95
CA SER A 121 21.54 -15.82 -20.47
C SER A 121 20.77 -16.84 -19.64
N ALA A 122 19.60 -17.18 -20.18
CA ALA A 122 18.95 -18.50 -20.10
C ALA A 122 18.32 -18.94 -18.76
N LYS A 123 17.52 -18.02 -18.10
CA LYS A 123 16.47 -18.40 -17.12
C LYS A 123 15.29 -17.41 -17.11
N ASP A 124 15.00 -16.76 -18.21
CA ASP A 124 14.15 -15.56 -18.27
C ASP A 124 12.64 -15.80 -18.06
N GLY A 125 12.15 -17.01 -18.23
CA GLY A 125 10.71 -17.31 -18.07
C GLY A 125 10.23 -17.38 -16.61
N ALA A 126 10.99 -18.02 -15.74
CA ALA A 126 10.60 -18.22 -14.34
C ALA A 126 10.78 -16.93 -13.51
N ALA A 127 11.84 -16.16 -13.78
CA ALA A 127 12.12 -14.88 -13.10
C ALA A 127 11.08 -13.81 -13.46
N ALA A 128 10.69 -13.71 -14.73
CA ALA A 128 9.66 -12.77 -15.18
C ALA A 128 8.28 -13.08 -14.58
N THR A 129 7.94 -14.36 -14.42
CA THR A 129 6.68 -14.78 -13.80
C THR A 129 6.65 -14.47 -12.30
N GLN A 130 7.78 -14.64 -11.61
CA GLN A 130 7.89 -14.29 -10.18
C GLN A 130 7.83 -12.78 -9.97
N GLU A 131 8.45 -11.99 -10.83
CA GLU A 131 8.42 -10.52 -10.75
C GLU A 131 7.01 -9.98 -11.02
N PHE A 132 6.32 -10.54 -12.02
CA PHE A 132 4.93 -10.21 -12.32
C PHE A 132 3.99 -10.57 -11.15
N GLY A 133 4.12 -11.76 -10.58
CA GLY A 133 3.32 -12.19 -9.42
C GLY A 133 3.55 -11.30 -8.19
N ARG A 134 4.81 -10.91 -7.92
CA ARG A 134 5.15 -10.00 -6.82
C ARG A 134 4.55 -8.62 -7.01
N LYS A 135 4.60 -8.08 -8.23
CA LYS A 135 4.01 -6.79 -8.56
C LYS A 135 2.48 -6.82 -8.40
N LEU A 136 1.83 -7.84 -8.95
CA LEU A 136 0.39 -8.05 -8.80
C LEU A 136 -0.02 -8.10 -7.32
N TYR A 137 0.74 -8.83 -6.50
CA TYR A 137 0.53 -8.89 -5.06
C TYR A 137 0.67 -7.53 -4.39
N THR A 138 1.71 -6.76 -4.74
CA THR A 138 1.94 -5.41 -4.18
C THR A 138 0.82 -4.46 -4.55
N ASP A 139 0.37 -4.47 -5.81
CA ASP A 139 -0.72 -3.64 -6.30
C ASP A 139 -2.04 -4.00 -5.59
N LEU A 140 -2.32 -5.30 -5.39
CA LEU A 140 -3.48 -5.77 -4.64
C LEU A 140 -3.42 -5.32 -3.17
N MET A 141 -2.26 -5.51 -2.52
CA MET A 141 -2.08 -5.15 -1.11
C MET A 141 -2.22 -3.64 -0.87
N ASN A 142 -1.84 -2.82 -1.84
CA ASN A 142 -2.10 -1.38 -1.78
C ASN A 142 -3.60 -1.08 -1.71
N GLY A 143 -4.41 -1.71 -2.57
CA GLY A 143 -5.87 -1.58 -2.51
C GLY A 143 -6.47 -2.08 -1.20
N VAL A 144 -6.05 -3.27 -0.75
CA VAL A 144 -6.51 -3.89 0.51
C VAL A 144 -6.21 -2.99 1.71
N SER A 145 -5.02 -2.40 1.76
CA SER A 145 -4.61 -1.53 2.88
C SER A 145 -5.53 -0.32 3.03
N HIS A 146 -5.90 0.30 1.92
CA HIS A 146 -6.75 1.49 1.94
C HIS A 146 -8.23 1.18 2.21
N MET A 147 -8.69 -0.06 1.99
CA MET A 147 -10.07 -0.45 2.33
C MET A 147 -10.28 -0.79 3.81
N ILE A 148 -9.22 -1.15 4.56
CA ILE A 148 -9.32 -1.58 5.97
C ILE A 148 -10.07 -0.57 6.86
N PRO A 149 -9.79 0.75 6.81
CA PRO A 149 -10.51 1.73 7.63
C PRO A 149 -12.02 1.76 7.38
N PHE A 150 -12.46 1.50 6.14
CA PHE A 150 -13.87 1.46 5.77
C PHE A 150 -14.57 0.22 6.31
N ILE A 151 -13.88 -0.93 6.33
CA ILE A 151 -14.38 -2.18 6.93
C ILE A 151 -14.51 -2.01 8.44
N THR A 152 -13.45 -1.55 9.11
CA THR A 152 -13.43 -1.42 10.56
C THR A 152 -14.41 -0.37 11.04
N GLY A 153 -14.42 0.82 10.45
CA GLY A 153 -15.35 1.90 10.78
C GLY A 153 -16.80 1.51 10.50
N GLY A 154 -17.06 0.96 9.32
CA GLY A 154 -18.39 0.47 8.94
C GLY A 154 -18.89 -0.63 9.86
N GLY A 155 -18.02 -1.61 10.17
CA GLY A 155 -18.33 -2.71 11.08
C GLY A 155 -18.65 -2.24 12.49
N ILE A 156 -17.88 -1.30 13.04
CA ILE A 156 -18.14 -0.70 14.36
C ILE A 156 -19.50 0.02 14.37
N LEU A 157 -19.81 0.79 13.35
CA LEU A 157 -21.12 1.48 13.26
C LEU A 157 -22.28 0.50 13.15
N ILE A 158 -22.13 -0.57 12.38
CA ILE A 158 -23.14 -1.63 12.30
C ILE A 158 -23.33 -2.30 13.67
N ALA A 159 -22.24 -2.63 14.35
CA ALA A 159 -22.32 -3.20 15.71
C ALA A 159 -22.97 -2.23 16.70
N LEU A 160 -22.65 -0.95 16.63
CA LEU A 160 -23.24 0.10 17.46
C LEU A 160 -24.75 0.22 17.22
N SER A 161 -25.23 0.03 15.99
CA SER A 161 -26.66 0.06 15.68
C SER A 161 -27.43 -1.02 16.44
N TYR A 162 -26.87 -2.21 16.60
CA TYR A 162 -27.48 -3.28 17.42
C TYR A 162 -27.47 -2.94 18.90
N PHE A 163 -26.41 -2.31 19.39
CA PHE A 163 -26.33 -1.87 20.78
C PHE A 163 -27.38 -0.79 21.10
N LEU A 164 -27.58 0.17 20.19
CA LEU A 164 -28.58 1.24 20.31
C LEU A 164 -30.01 0.73 20.23
N ASP A 165 -30.23 -0.42 19.61
CA ASP A 165 -31.56 -1.05 19.44
C ASP A 165 -31.80 -2.21 20.43
N ARG A 166 -31.04 -2.25 21.51
CA ARG A 166 -31.07 -3.34 22.51
C ARG A 166 -32.48 -3.62 23.09
N GLY A 167 -33.34 -2.60 23.14
CA GLY A 167 -34.73 -2.77 23.59
C GLY A 167 -35.59 -3.61 22.65
N ASN A 168 -35.21 -3.77 21.41
CA ASN A 168 -35.89 -4.53 20.37
C ASN A 168 -35.18 -5.88 20.07
N ALA A 169 -34.36 -6.37 21.01
CA ALA A 169 -33.67 -7.65 20.86
C ALA A 169 -34.65 -8.80 20.66
N GLY A 170 -34.51 -9.51 19.54
CA GLY A 170 -35.42 -10.60 19.14
C GLY A 170 -36.53 -10.21 18.16
N ALA A 171 -36.69 -8.94 17.82
CA ALA A 171 -37.57 -8.50 16.73
C ALA A 171 -36.92 -8.73 15.36
N GLU A 172 -37.72 -8.94 14.31
CA GLU A 172 -37.23 -9.08 12.92
C GLU A 172 -36.43 -7.87 12.44
N MET A 173 -36.68 -6.68 13.00
CA MET A 173 -36.01 -5.42 12.66
C MET A 173 -34.89 -5.04 13.65
N PHE A 174 -34.31 -5.99 14.38
CA PHE A 174 -33.26 -5.72 15.34
C PHE A 174 -32.05 -4.98 14.68
N GLY A 175 -31.66 -3.89 15.31
CA GLY A 175 -30.66 -2.95 14.78
C GLY A 175 -31.22 -1.89 13.80
N ARG A 176 -32.56 -1.86 13.62
CA ARG A 176 -33.30 -0.88 12.80
C ARG A 176 -34.60 -0.38 13.46
N GLY A 177 -34.90 -0.86 14.65
CA GLY A 177 -36.18 -0.58 15.34
C GLY A 177 -36.29 0.85 15.84
N THR A 178 -35.19 1.54 16.09
CA THR A 178 -35.16 2.98 16.45
C THR A 178 -34.58 3.81 15.32
N SER A 179 -35.06 5.07 15.20
CA SER A 179 -34.59 6.00 14.15
C SER A 179 -33.08 6.23 14.21
N LEU A 180 -32.52 6.27 15.43
CA LEU A 180 -31.08 6.45 15.63
C LEU A 180 -30.29 5.20 15.22
N ALA A 181 -30.74 4.01 15.60
CA ALA A 181 -30.11 2.75 15.18
C ALA A 181 -30.14 2.59 13.67
N MET A 182 -31.26 2.92 13.03
CA MET A 182 -31.42 2.88 11.58
C MET A 182 -30.44 3.85 10.88
N LEU A 183 -30.28 5.08 11.39
CA LEU A 183 -29.35 6.06 10.86
C LEU A 183 -27.90 5.56 10.94
N VAL A 184 -27.47 5.11 12.13
CA VAL A 184 -26.12 4.61 12.39
C VAL A 184 -25.82 3.38 11.51
N ARG A 185 -26.79 2.47 11.38
CA ARG A 185 -26.67 1.29 10.51
C ARG A 185 -26.54 1.68 9.03
N THR A 186 -27.30 2.67 8.58
CA THR A 186 -27.23 3.14 7.19
C THR A 186 -25.86 3.73 6.89
N ILE A 187 -25.31 4.55 7.78
CA ILE A 187 -23.95 5.10 7.66
C ILE A 187 -22.92 3.96 7.65
N GLY A 188 -23.04 3.00 8.56
CA GLY A 188 -22.16 1.84 8.63
C GLY A 188 -22.18 0.99 7.36
N ASN A 189 -23.35 0.68 6.83
CA ASN A 189 -23.51 -0.05 5.58
C ASN A 189 -22.92 0.70 4.38
N THR A 190 -23.13 2.02 4.31
CA THR A 190 -22.56 2.86 3.25
C THR A 190 -21.04 2.83 3.32
N SER A 191 -20.46 3.00 4.50
CA SER A 191 -19.01 2.90 4.72
C SER A 191 -18.49 1.52 4.30
N PHE A 192 -19.19 0.46 4.69
CA PHE A 192 -18.82 -0.91 4.34
C PHE A 192 -18.87 -1.17 2.83
N ASN A 193 -19.85 -0.62 2.12
CA ASN A 193 -19.94 -0.71 0.67
C ASN A 193 -18.85 0.09 -0.05
N LEU A 194 -18.42 1.23 0.51
CA LEU A 194 -17.33 2.02 -0.05
C LEU A 194 -15.99 1.26 -0.08
N MET A 195 -15.83 0.20 0.71
CA MET A 195 -14.60 -0.60 0.70
C MET A 195 -14.26 -1.14 -0.70
N TYR A 196 -15.28 -1.54 -1.49
CA TYR A 196 -15.08 -2.06 -2.85
C TYR A 196 -14.62 -0.98 -3.82
N VAL A 197 -15.18 0.22 -3.67
CA VAL A 197 -14.83 1.41 -4.48
C VAL A 197 -13.38 1.81 -4.21
N VAL A 198 -13.01 1.85 -2.92
CA VAL A 198 -11.66 2.18 -2.46
C VAL A 198 -10.68 1.12 -2.92
N LEU A 199 -10.99 -0.17 -2.74
CA LEU A 199 -10.15 -1.27 -3.21
C LEU A 199 -9.82 -1.11 -4.70
N ALA A 200 -10.84 -0.99 -5.55
CA ALA A 200 -10.66 -0.88 -6.99
C ALA A 200 -9.90 0.38 -7.40
N GLY A 201 -10.18 1.51 -6.74
CA GLY A 201 -9.49 2.78 -6.99
C GLY A 201 -8.00 2.72 -6.68
N PHE A 202 -7.62 2.21 -5.51
CA PHE A 202 -6.21 2.14 -5.11
C PHE A 202 -5.42 1.05 -5.83
N ILE A 203 -6.05 -0.07 -6.22
CA ILE A 203 -5.44 -1.03 -7.16
C ILE A 203 -5.15 -0.33 -8.50
N ALA A 204 -6.13 0.38 -9.05
CA ALA A 204 -5.97 1.09 -10.32
C ALA A 204 -4.87 2.15 -10.25
N MET A 205 -4.82 2.91 -9.15
CA MET A 205 -3.77 3.90 -8.90
C MET A 205 -2.38 3.27 -8.83
N SER A 206 -2.23 2.11 -8.19
CA SER A 206 -0.95 1.40 -8.12
C SER A 206 -0.44 0.94 -9.50
N VAL A 207 -1.35 0.60 -10.43
CA VAL A 207 -1.03 0.14 -11.79
C VAL A 207 -0.82 1.28 -12.78
N GLY A 208 -1.66 2.34 -12.71
CA GLY A 208 -1.77 3.40 -13.72
C GLY A 208 -1.57 4.82 -13.21
N ASP A 209 -1.02 4.98 -12.01
CA ASP A 209 -0.82 6.24 -11.29
C ASP A 209 -2.14 6.95 -10.91
N LEU A 210 -2.03 8.17 -10.36
CA LEU A 210 -3.16 8.96 -9.85
C LEU A 210 -4.36 9.11 -10.83
N PRO A 211 -4.17 9.30 -12.15
CA PRO A 211 -5.30 9.39 -13.07
C PRO A 211 -6.18 8.13 -13.13
N ALA A 212 -5.61 6.96 -12.82
CA ALA A 212 -6.35 5.70 -12.82
C ALA A 212 -7.26 5.53 -11.60
N LEU A 213 -7.04 6.30 -10.53
CA LEU A 213 -7.84 6.24 -9.30
C LEU A 213 -9.33 6.40 -9.57
N VAL A 214 -9.70 7.44 -10.32
CA VAL A 214 -11.11 7.74 -10.63
C VAL A 214 -11.76 6.63 -11.46
N ALA A 215 -11.04 6.14 -12.48
CA ALA A 215 -11.51 5.05 -13.32
C ALA A 215 -11.72 3.75 -12.51
N GLY A 216 -10.77 3.45 -11.59
CA GLY A 216 -10.87 2.32 -10.67
C GLY A 216 -12.06 2.45 -9.71
N MET A 217 -12.26 3.62 -9.11
CA MET A 217 -13.40 3.88 -8.24
C MET A 217 -14.75 3.70 -8.98
N ALA A 218 -14.85 4.21 -10.20
CA ALA A 218 -16.03 4.00 -11.03
C ALA A 218 -16.28 2.51 -11.32
N GLY A 219 -15.22 1.74 -11.63
CA GLY A 219 -15.30 0.29 -11.81
C GLY A 219 -15.73 -0.44 -10.55
N GLY A 220 -15.21 -0.05 -9.37
CA GLY A 220 -15.62 -0.60 -8.08
C GLY A 220 -17.09 -0.32 -7.76
N MET A 221 -17.60 0.87 -8.10
CA MET A 221 -19.01 1.22 -7.94
C MET A 221 -19.91 0.36 -8.83
N LEU A 222 -19.53 0.14 -10.09
CA LEU A 222 -20.24 -0.75 -11.00
C LEU A 222 -20.25 -2.20 -10.50
N ALA A 223 -19.18 -2.65 -9.87
CA ALA A 223 -19.10 -3.99 -9.29
C ALA A 223 -20.10 -4.21 -8.15
N ILE A 224 -20.42 -3.17 -7.37
CA ILE A 224 -21.42 -3.22 -6.30
C ILE A 224 -22.85 -3.15 -6.87
N GLN A 225 -23.09 -2.18 -7.74
CA GLN A 225 -24.43 -1.94 -8.31
C GLN A 225 -24.86 -3.11 -9.21
N GLY A 226 -23.88 -3.83 -9.75
CA GLY A 226 -24.09 -4.81 -10.80
C GLY A 226 -24.22 -4.14 -12.17
N THR A 227 -23.96 -4.92 -13.18
CA THR A 227 -24.13 -4.53 -14.59
C THR A 227 -24.67 -5.72 -15.37
N SER A 228 -25.46 -5.44 -16.39
CA SER A 228 -25.90 -6.44 -17.35
C SER A 228 -25.59 -5.95 -18.76
N LEU A 229 -24.96 -6.80 -19.55
CA LEU A 229 -24.73 -6.55 -20.97
C LEU A 229 -25.99 -6.87 -21.81
N ALA A 230 -26.96 -7.55 -21.22
CA ALA A 230 -28.23 -7.88 -21.88
C ALA A 230 -29.35 -6.95 -21.35
N PRO A 231 -30.11 -6.29 -22.22
CA PRO A 231 -31.12 -5.29 -21.82
C PRO A 231 -32.22 -5.80 -20.88
N GLN A 232 -32.43 -7.12 -20.82
CA GLN A 232 -33.49 -7.77 -20.02
C GLN A 232 -32.96 -8.64 -18.88
N ALA A 233 -31.65 -8.69 -18.67
CA ALA A 233 -31.07 -9.49 -17.59
C ALA A 233 -31.04 -8.69 -16.27
N GLU A 234 -31.27 -9.38 -15.17
CA GLU A 234 -31.13 -8.78 -13.82
C GLU A 234 -29.70 -8.31 -13.56
N TRP A 235 -29.56 -7.20 -12.88
CA TRP A 235 -28.29 -6.65 -12.51
C TRP A 235 -27.68 -7.49 -11.38
N VAL A 236 -26.59 -8.18 -11.67
CA VAL A 236 -25.91 -9.04 -10.69
C VAL A 236 -24.68 -8.30 -10.16
N SER A 237 -24.63 -8.12 -8.85
CA SER A 237 -23.45 -7.58 -8.19
C SER A 237 -22.32 -8.61 -8.23
N SER A 238 -21.15 -8.22 -8.74
CA SER A 238 -19.95 -9.04 -8.76
C SER A 238 -19.11 -8.90 -7.50
N GLY A 239 -19.49 -7.97 -6.61
CA GLY A 239 -18.90 -7.78 -5.28
C GLY A 239 -17.39 -7.58 -5.30
N PHE A 240 -16.72 -8.21 -4.34
CA PHE A 240 -15.27 -8.07 -4.12
C PHE A 240 -14.44 -8.47 -5.35
N TRP A 241 -14.74 -9.61 -5.96
CA TRP A 241 -14.00 -10.09 -7.14
C TRP A 241 -14.15 -9.15 -8.33
N GLY A 242 -15.37 -8.67 -8.56
CA GLY A 242 -15.61 -7.69 -9.61
C GLY A 242 -14.87 -6.38 -9.39
N ALA A 243 -14.85 -5.86 -8.17
CA ALA A 243 -14.13 -4.65 -7.82
C ALA A 243 -12.61 -4.82 -8.03
N MET A 244 -12.05 -5.96 -7.63
CA MET A 244 -10.64 -6.27 -7.83
C MET A 244 -10.27 -6.31 -9.31
N ILE A 245 -11.03 -7.04 -10.13
CA ILE A 245 -10.80 -7.14 -11.57
C ILE A 245 -10.96 -5.76 -12.24
N ALA A 246 -12.00 -5.01 -11.87
CA ALA A 246 -12.24 -3.67 -12.38
C ALA A 246 -11.08 -2.71 -12.06
N GLY A 247 -10.49 -2.80 -10.86
CA GLY A 247 -9.34 -2.01 -10.47
C GLY A 247 -8.12 -2.28 -11.36
N PHE A 248 -7.76 -3.55 -11.55
CA PHE A 248 -6.66 -3.90 -12.45
C PHE A 248 -6.93 -3.51 -13.90
N ALA A 249 -8.14 -3.76 -14.41
CA ALA A 249 -8.53 -3.38 -15.76
C ALA A 249 -8.46 -1.87 -15.99
N ALA A 250 -9.01 -1.08 -15.07
CA ALA A 250 -8.95 0.38 -15.12
C ALA A 250 -7.51 0.90 -15.12
N GLY A 251 -6.66 0.37 -14.23
CA GLY A 251 -5.25 0.72 -14.16
C GLY A 251 -4.50 0.43 -15.47
N LEU A 252 -4.71 -0.74 -16.04
CA LEU A 252 -4.12 -1.13 -17.33
C LEU A 252 -4.60 -0.25 -18.48
N VAL A 253 -5.90 0.03 -18.57
CA VAL A 253 -6.48 0.89 -19.61
C VAL A 253 -5.89 2.29 -19.54
N VAL A 254 -5.85 2.90 -18.36
CA VAL A 254 -5.28 4.25 -18.18
C VAL A 254 -3.80 4.27 -18.53
N LYS A 255 -3.03 3.25 -18.14
CA LYS A 255 -1.62 3.11 -18.50
C LYS A 255 -1.41 3.00 -20.02
N LEU A 256 -2.25 2.23 -20.72
CA LEU A 256 -2.22 2.11 -22.18
C LEU A 256 -2.57 3.45 -22.85
N LEU A 257 -3.63 4.11 -22.40
CA LEU A 257 -4.03 5.44 -22.90
C LEU A 257 -2.90 6.45 -22.72
N ARG A 258 -2.30 6.51 -21.54
CA ARG A 258 -1.18 7.41 -21.26
C ARG A 258 0.02 7.15 -22.18
N THR A 259 0.27 5.89 -22.51
CA THR A 259 1.35 5.53 -23.45
C THR A 259 1.01 5.94 -24.88
N ALA A 260 -0.25 5.79 -25.31
CA ALA A 260 -0.72 6.25 -26.60
C ALA A 260 -0.69 7.77 -26.72
N PHE A 261 -1.08 8.49 -25.66
CA PHE A 261 -1.10 9.95 -25.61
C PHE A 261 0.30 10.59 -25.50
N LYS A 262 1.34 9.85 -25.15
CA LYS A 262 2.73 10.34 -25.22
C LYS A 262 3.16 10.73 -26.64
N ARG A 263 2.48 10.24 -27.67
CA ARG A 263 2.77 10.53 -29.10
C ARG A 263 1.97 11.72 -29.66
N LEU A 264 1.14 12.39 -28.83
CA LEU A 264 0.37 13.54 -29.27
C LEU A 264 1.25 14.79 -29.41
N PRO A 265 0.99 15.64 -30.45
CA PRO A 265 1.71 16.89 -30.66
C PRO A 265 1.54 17.86 -29.49
N SER A 266 2.54 18.72 -29.30
CA SER A 266 2.64 19.71 -28.21
C SER A 266 1.44 20.65 -28.06
N ALA A 267 0.63 20.83 -29.10
CA ALA A 267 -0.59 21.65 -29.08
C ALA A 267 -1.69 21.14 -28.13
N LEU A 268 -1.65 19.86 -27.72
CA LEU A 268 -2.64 19.23 -26.84
C LEU A 268 -2.10 18.89 -25.44
N VAL A 269 -0.95 19.48 -25.08
CA VAL A 269 -0.27 19.21 -23.79
C VAL A 269 -1.13 19.54 -22.57
N HIS A 270 -2.09 20.47 -22.69
CA HIS A 270 -3.00 20.85 -21.60
C HIS A 270 -4.07 19.78 -21.26
N ILE A 271 -4.16 18.69 -22.03
CA ILE A 271 -5.10 17.57 -21.78
C ILE A 271 -4.37 16.38 -21.11
N LYS A 272 -3.08 16.53 -20.77
CA LYS A 272 -2.28 15.48 -20.14
C LYS A 272 -2.55 15.34 -18.64
#